data_e4f8808d61df63b8bac8f084b0217155
#
_entry.id   e4f8808d61df63b8bac8f084b0217155
#
_cell.length_a   1.000
_cell.length_b   1.000
_cell.length_c   1.000
_cell.angle_alpha   90.00
_cell.angle_beta   90.00
_cell.angle_gamma   90.00
#
_symmetry.space_group_name_H-M   'P 1'
#
loop_
_entity.id
_entity.type
_entity.pdbx_description
1 polymer ?
#
loop_
_entity_poly.entity_id
_entity_poly.type
_entity_poly.pdbx_seq_one_letter_code
_entity_poly.pdbx_strand_id
1 'polypeptide(L)'
;LKVAFDTSVFIEASIDAVYETIVEAIVLVVLVIFIFLRSFRSTLIPFVTIPVSLIGACFFLWIFGFTINILTLLGIVLAIGLVVDDAIVVVENVHRHIELGASPREAALVGAREVAMPVLAMTLTLAAVYAPISFIGGLTGALFSEFALTLAGAVLVSGIVALTLSPMMCSRVLTD
;
A
#
# COMPACT_ATOMS: atom_id res chain seq x y z
N LEU A 1 36.34 24.57 -15.22
CA LEU A 1 35.17 24.08 -15.95
C LEU A 1 33.94 24.40 -15.12
N LYS A 2 33.16 25.41 -15.53
CA LYS A 2 31.81 25.63 -14.95
C LYS A 2 30.88 24.58 -15.55
N VAL A 3 30.36 23.68 -14.73
CA VAL A 3 29.29 22.78 -15.14
C VAL A 3 28.09 23.66 -15.45
N ALA A 4 27.72 23.77 -16.72
CA ALA A 4 26.67 24.68 -17.18
C ALA A 4 25.26 24.13 -16.92
N PHE A 5 25.14 22.83 -16.66
CA PHE A 5 23.90 22.15 -16.29
C PHE A 5 24.22 20.97 -15.36
N ASP A 6 23.80 21.06 -14.12
CA ASP A 6 23.90 19.97 -13.15
C ASP A 6 22.50 19.35 -12.97
N THR A 7 22.28 18.23 -13.65
CA THR A 7 21.01 17.48 -13.55
C THR A 7 20.83 16.84 -12.18
N SER A 8 21.90 16.70 -11.38
CA SER A 8 21.81 16.12 -10.03
C SER A 8 21.00 16.99 -9.08
N VAL A 9 21.11 18.32 -9.19
CA VAL A 9 20.33 19.27 -8.39
C VAL A 9 18.82 19.12 -8.65
N PHE A 10 18.45 18.88 -9.92
CA PHE A 10 17.05 18.66 -10.27
C PHE A 10 16.53 17.31 -9.73
N ILE A 11 17.37 16.27 -9.78
CA ILE A 11 17.03 14.96 -9.26
C ILE A 11 16.88 15.00 -7.74
N GLU A 12 17.81 15.64 -7.02
CA GLU A 12 17.74 15.82 -5.57
C GLU A 12 16.46 16.57 -5.17
N ALA A 13 16.16 17.70 -5.81
CA ALA A 13 14.95 18.46 -5.55
C ALA A 13 13.67 17.65 -5.83
N SER A 14 13.69 16.78 -6.85
CA SER A 14 12.57 15.90 -7.17
C SER A 14 12.38 14.80 -6.13
N ILE A 15 13.46 14.23 -5.61
CA ILE A 15 13.43 13.22 -4.55
C ILE A 15 12.89 13.84 -3.26
N ASP A 16 13.36 15.04 -2.89
CA ASP A 16 12.88 15.75 -1.70
C ASP A 16 11.38 16.07 -1.80
N ALA A 17 10.91 16.54 -2.95
CA ALA A 17 9.48 16.79 -3.19
C ALA A 17 8.64 15.53 -3.08
N VAL A 18 9.14 14.38 -3.55
CA VAL A 18 8.45 13.09 -3.40
C VAL A 18 8.44 12.65 -1.94
N TYR A 19 9.52 12.89 -1.19
CA TYR A 19 9.58 12.58 0.24
C TYR A 19 8.51 13.36 1.03
N GLU A 20 8.39 14.67 0.78
CA GLU A 20 7.32 15.50 1.36
C GLU A 20 5.94 14.94 0.99
N THR A 21 5.72 14.60 -0.27
CA THR A 21 4.45 14.04 -0.76
C THR A 21 4.10 12.71 -0.08
N ILE A 22 5.09 11.84 0.14
CA ILE A 22 4.88 10.58 0.87
C ILE A 22 4.44 10.84 2.31
N VAL A 23 5.11 11.74 3.00
CA VAL A 23 4.77 12.11 4.39
C VAL A 23 3.36 12.71 4.46
N GLU A 24 3.04 13.66 3.57
CA GLU A 24 1.70 14.26 3.49
C GLU A 24 0.63 13.22 3.19
N ALA A 25 0.88 12.30 2.24
CA ALA A 25 -0.05 11.23 1.89
C ALA A 25 -0.31 10.30 3.09
N ILE A 26 0.74 9.90 3.81
CA ILE A 26 0.60 9.04 5.00
C ILE A 26 -0.21 9.77 6.08
N VAL A 27 0.10 11.03 6.38
CA VAL A 27 -0.61 11.82 7.39
C VAL A 27 -2.09 11.96 7.03
N LEU A 28 -2.38 12.32 5.78
CA LEU A 28 -3.75 12.50 5.31
C LEU A 28 -4.53 11.18 5.36
N VAL A 29 -3.93 10.09 4.91
CA VAL A 29 -4.54 8.76 4.93
C VAL A 29 -4.82 8.32 6.36
N VAL A 30 -3.86 8.46 7.28
CA VAL A 30 -4.04 8.10 8.70
C VAL A 30 -5.16 8.94 9.34
N LEU A 31 -5.25 10.23 9.01
CA LEU A 31 -6.31 11.11 9.49
C LEU A 31 -7.68 10.64 8.98
N VAL A 32 -7.80 10.33 7.69
CA VAL A 32 -9.04 9.82 7.10
C VAL A 32 -9.43 8.50 7.76
N ILE A 33 -8.51 7.56 7.92
CA ILE A 33 -8.76 6.27 8.59
C ILE A 33 -9.25 6.49 10.02
N PHE A 34 -8.62 7.41 10.75
CA PHE A 34 -9.01 7.74 12.12
C PHE A 34 -10.45 8.28 12.20
N ILE A 35 -10.85 9.13 11.25
CA ILE A 35 -12.22 9.65 11.18
C ILE A 35 -13.22 8.51 10.93
N PHE A 36 -12.90 7.57 10.04
CA PHE A 36 -13.78 6.45 9.70
C PHE A 36 -13.88 5.41 10.82
N LEU A 37 -12.75 4.94 11.33
CA LEU A 37 -12.71 3.88 12.35
C LEU A 37 -13.04 4.38 13.75
N ARG A 38 -12.96 5.70 14.00
CA ARG A 38 -13.24 6.34 15.30
C ARG A 38 -12.55 5.69 16.50
N SER A 39 -11.51 4.92 16.27
CA SER A 39 -10.75 4.16 17.25
C SER A 39 -9.26 4.30 16.96
N PHE A 40 -8.52 4.78 17.94
CA PHE A 40 -7.07 4.91 17.83
C PHE A 40 -6.38 3.54 17.67
N ARG A 41 -6.91 2.51 18.36
CA ARG A 41 -6.37 1.14 18.27
C ARG A 41 -6.58 0.54 16.88
N SER A 42 -7.76 0.71 16.30
CA SER A 42 -8.06 0.24 14.94
C SER A 42 -7.21 0.96 13.89
N THR A 43 -6.96 2.27 14.07
CA THR A 43 -6.13 3.08 13.17
C THR A 43 -4.65 2.68 13.20
N LEU A 44 -4.17 2.16 14.33
CA LEU A 44 -2.77 1.72 14.46
C LEU A 44 -2.45 0.57 13.49
N ILE A 45 -3.42 -0.27 13.16
CA ILE A 45 -3.21 -1.44 12.30
C ILE A 45 -2.87 -1.01 10.86
N PRO A 46 -3.71 -0.22 10.15
CA PRO A 46 -3.33 0.33 8.85
C PRO A 46 -2.06 1.18 8.89
N PHE A 47 -1.84 1.94 9.96
CA PHE A 47 -0.62 2.73 10.14
C PHE A 47 0.66 1.88 10.10
N VAL A 48 0.64 0.69 10.67
CA VAL A 48 1.78 -0.24 10.63
C VAL A 48 1.85 -1.01 9.31
N THR A 49 0.70 -1.35 8.71
CA THR A 49 0.67 -2.10 7.44
C THR A 49 1.17 -1.29 6.26
N ILE A 50 1.00 0.05 6.25
CA ILE A 50 1.52 0.93 5.19
C ILE A 50 3.03 0.78 5.02
N PRO A 51 3.89 1.05 6.03
CA PRO A 51 5.33 0.94 5.86
C PRO A 51 5.78 -0.49 5.53
N VAL A 52 5.14 -1.52 6.08
CA VAL A 52 5.46 -2.92 5.74
C VAL A 52 5.18 -3.21 4.28
N SER A 53 4.05 -2.76 3.75
CA SER A 53 3.70 -2.94 2.34
C SER A 53 4.61 -2.13 1.41
N LEU A 54 5.01 -0.91 1.81
CA LEU A 54 5.96 -0.10 1.05
C LEU A 54 7.35 -0.74 0.99
N ILE A 55 7.83 -1.30 2.10
CA ILE A 55 9.09 -2.05 2.13
C ILE A 55 8.99 -3.27 1.19
N GLY A 56 7.86 -3.98 1.22
CA GLY A 56 7.59 -5.09 0.30
C GLY A 56 7.56 -4.65 -1.17
N ALA A 57 6.98 -3.50 -1.48
CA ALA A 57 7.01 -2.92 -2.82
C ALA A 57 8.42 -2.55 -3.27
N CYS A 58 9.22 -1.94 -2.39
CA CYS A 58 10.63 -1.64 -2.67
C CYS A 58 11.46 -2.92 -2.89
N PHE A 59 11.20 -3.98 -2.11
CA PHE A 59 11.82 -5.28 -2.31
C PHE A 59 11.45 -5.91 -3.67
N PHE A 60 10.20 -5.74 -4.09
CA PHE A 60 9.74 -6.15 -5.41
C PHE A 60 10.49 -5.41 -6.53
N LEU A 61 10.63 -4.08 -6.42
CA LEU A 61 11.43 -3.26 -7.34
C LEU A 61 12.87 -3.78 -7.46
N TRP A 62 13.48 -4.11 -6.33
CA TRP A 62 14.85 -4.61 -6.28
C TRP A 62 14.99 -5.96 -6.98
N ILE A 63 14.07 -6.91 -6.78
CA ILE A 63 14.07 -8.23 -7.44
C ILE A 63 13.98 -8.09 -8.96
N PHE A 64 13.13 -7.17 -9.45
CA PHE A 64 12.93 -6.96 -10.88
C PHE A 64 14.01 -6.05 -11.51
N GLY A 65 14.96 -5.55 -10.71
CA GLY A 65 16.04 -4.70 -11.18
C GLY A 65 15.58 -3.32 -11.66
N PHE A 66 14.43 -2.84 -11.15
CA PHE A 66 13.90 -1.54 -11.49
C PHE A 66 14.68 -0.42 -10.81
N THR A 67 14.76 0.71 -11.50
CA THR A 67 15.45 1.90 -10.99
C THR A 67 14.51 2.75 -10.13
N ILE A 68 15.07 3.41 -9.11
CA ILE A 68 14.35 4.44 -8.38
C ILE A 68 14.36 5.71 -9.23
N ASN A 69 13.22 6.06 -9.78
CA ASN A 69 13.00 7.24 -10.60
C ASN A 69 11.68 7.92 -10.22
N ILE A 70 11.40 9.08 -10.80
CA ILE A 70 10.20 9.86 -10.49
C ILE A 70 8.92 9.03 -10.72
N LEU A 71 8.88 8.20 -11.76
CA LEU A 71 7.69 7.39 -12.08
C LEU A 71 7.51 6.23 -11.09
N THR A 72 8.59 5.53 -10.69
CA THR A 72 8.49 4.49 -9.67
C THR A 72 8.14 5.06 -8.31
N LEU A 73 8.66 6.25 -7.96
CA LEU A 73 8.29 6.96 -6.75
C LEU A 73 6.83 7.43 -6.78
N LEU A 74 6.33 7.92 -7.91
CA LEU A 74 4.91 8.23 -8.10
C LEU A 74 4.06 6.97 -7.94
N GLY A 75 4.50 5.83 -8.46
CA GLY A 75 3.85 4.53 -8.26
C GLY A 75 3.75 4.16 -6.78
N ILE A 76 4.82 4.39 -6.00
CA ILE A 76 4.83 4.16 -4.55
C ILE A 76 3.84 5.09 -3.83
N VAL A 77 3.78 6.37 -4.20
CA VAL A 77 2.82 7.33 -3.60
C VAL A 77 1.38 6.89 -3.85
N LEU A 78 1.06 6.50 -5.08
CA LEU A 78 -0.28 5.98 -5.42
C LEU A 78 -0.58 4.66 -4.71
N ALA A 79 0.44 3.80 -4.54
CA ALA A 79 0.29 2.55 -3.82
C ALA A 79 -0.12 2.74 -2.36
N ILE A 80 0.26 3.84 -1.70
CA ILE A 80 -0.12 4.13 -0.31
C ILE A 80 -1.65 4.12 -0.17
N GLY A 81 -2.37 4.80 -1.06
CA GLY A 81 -3.84 4.82 -1.05
C GLY A 81 -4.43 3.43 -1.28
N LEU A 82 -3.93 2.69 -2.26
CA LEU A 82 -4.44 1.35 -2.61
C LEU A 82 -4.15 0.31 -1.52
N VAL A 83 -2.98 0.39 -0.88
CA VAL A 83 -2.56 -0.50 0.21
C VAL A 83 -3.46 -0.38 1.43
N VAL A 84 -3.92 0.82 1.72
CA VAL A 84 -4.74 1.11 2.89
C VAL A 84 -6.13 0.50 2.77
N ASP A 85 -6.70 0.49 1.58
CA ASP A 85 -8.06 -0.02 1.34
C ASP A 85 -8.20 -1.49 1.75
N ASP A 86 -7.23 -2.34 1.40
CA ASP A 86 -7.23 -3.75 1.78
C ASP A 86 -7.18 -3.93 3.31
N ALA A 87 -6.34 -3.16 3.98
CA ALA A 87 -6.20 -3.22 5.44
C ALA A 87 -7.45 -2.73 6.17
N ILE A 88 -8.10 -1.65 5.67
CA ILE A 88 -9.34 -1.11 6.25
C ILE A 88 -10.45 -2.15 6.20
N VAL A 89 -10.65 -2.80 5.05
CA VAL A 89 -11.71 -3.82 4.89
C VAL A 89 -11.55 -4.95 5.90
N VAL A 90 -10.32 -5.40 6.14
CA VAL A 90 -10.05 -6.46 7.12
C VAL A 90 -10.32 -5.97 8.55
N VAL A 91 -9.80 -4.79 8.92
CA VAL A 91 -9.96 -4.24 10.27
C VAL A 91 -11.43 -3.98 10.59
N GLU A 92 -12.17 -3.40 9.65
CA GLU A 92 -13.60 -3.11 9.79
C GLU A 92 -14.40 -4.39 10.03
N ASN A 93 -14.16 -5.42 9.22
CA ASN A 93 -14.90 -6.68 9.37
C ASN A 93 -14.57 -7.40 10.69
N VAL A 94 -13.30 -7.38 11.12
CA VAL A 94 -12.90 -7.93 12.42
C VAL A 94 -13.55 -7.14 13.57
N HIS A 95 -13.55 -5.81 13.48
CA HIS A 95 -14.16 -4.96 14.50
C HIS A 95 -15.67 -5.25 14.65
N ARG A 96 -16.37 -5.41 13.54
CA ARG A 96 -17.77 -5.81 13.52
C ARG A 96 -18.03 -7.13 14.26
N HIS A 97 -17.18 -8.13 14.08
CA HIS A 97 -17.31 -9.40 14.80
C HIS A 97 -17.06 -9.27 16.30
N ILE A 98 -16.15 -8.38 16.72
CA ILE A 98 -15.93 -8.07 18.14
C ILE A 98 -17.18 -7.41 18.74
N GLU A 99 -17.79 -6.45 18.04
CA GLU A 99 -19.03 -5.80 18.46
C GLU A 99 -20.21 -6.79 18.59
N LEU A 100 -20.20 -7.86 17.80
CA LEU A 100 -21.17 -8.95 17.91
C LEU A 100 -20.89 -9.93 19.05
N GLY A 101 -19.83 -9.69 19.83
CA GLY A 101 -19.49 -10.47 21.02
C GLY A 101 -18.49 -11.62 20.79
N ALA A 102 -17.87 -11.68 19.63
CA ALA A 102 -16.80 -12.66 19.40
C ALA A 102 -15.50 -12.23 20.11
N SER A 103 -14.72 -13.20 20.58
CA SER A 103 -13.40 -12.89 21.13
C SER A 103 -12.47 -12.31 20.03
N PRO A 104 -11.52 -11.41 20.35
CA PRO A 104 -10.65 -10.77 19.36
C PRO A 104 -9.93 -11.76 18.43
N ARG A 105 -9.53 -12.91 18.95
CA ARG A 105 -8.87 -13.95 18.17
C ARG A 105 -9.84 -14.66 17.21
N GLU A 106 -11.04 -14.94 17.65
CA GLU A 106 -12.07 -15.57 16.84
C GLU A 106 -12.57 -14.60 15.77
N ALA A 107 -12.84 -13.36 16.15
CA ALA A 107 -13.22 -12.28 15.25
C ALA A 107 -12.16 -12.07 14.13
N ALA A 108 -10.88 -12.10 14.47
CA ALA A 108 -9.80 -11.98 13.50
C ALA A 108 -9.77 -13.15 12.49
N LEU A 109 -9.99 -14.38 12.95
CA LEU A 109 -10.01 -15.57 12.09
C LEU A 109 -11.24 -15.60 11.19
N VAL A 110 -12.42 -15.36 11.74
CA VAL A 110 -13.68 -15.38 10.99
C VAL A 110 -13.74 -14.18 10.05
N GLY A 111 -13.48 -12.99 10.56
CA GLY A 111 -13.51 -11.76 9.78
C GLY A 111 -12.53 -11.76 8.62
N ALA A 112 -11.30 -12.24 8.81
CA ALA A 112 -10.33 -12.35 7.73
C ALA A 112 -10.77 -13.36 6.66
N ARG A 113 -11.37 -14.48 7.04
CA ARG A 113 -11.87 -15.49 6.08
C ARG A 113 -13.00 -14.96 5.23
N GLU A 114 -13.93 -14.21 5.82
CA GLU A 114 -15.07 -13.63 5.10
C GLU A 114 -14.62 -12.65 4.01
N VAL A 115 -13.61 -11.82 4.30
CA VAL A 115 -13.12 -10.81 3.36
C VAL A 115 -11.97 -11.30 2.46
N ALA A 116 -11.47 -12.52 2.66
CA ALA A 116 -10.35 -13.04 1.88
C ALA A 116 -10.65 -13.07 0.38
N MET A 117 -11.82 -13.55 -0.03
CA MET A 117 -12.20 -13.57 -1.45
C MET A 117 -12.41 -12.18 -2.04
N PRO A 118 -13.14 -11.25 -1.41
CA PRO A 118 -13.19 -9.85 -1.84
C PRO A 118 -11.81 -9.19 -1.98
N VAL A 119 -10.93 -9.31 -0.98
CA VAL A 119 -9.58 -8.74 -1.02
C VAL A 119 -8.76 -9.34 -2.15
N LEU A 120 -8.77 -10.67 -2.33
CA LEU A 120 -8.09 -11.31 -3.44
C LEU A 120 -8.64 -10.84 -4.79
N ALA A 121 -9.96 -10.71 -4.93
CA ALA A 121 -10.58 -10.24 -6.16
C ALA A 121 -10.16 -8.78 -6.47
N MET A 122 -10.17 -7.88 -5.49
CA MET A 122 -9.71 -6.49 -5.65
C MET A 122 -8.23 -6.44 -6.05
N THR A 123 -7.37 -7.14 -5.32
CA THR A 123 -5.92 -7.23 -5.57
C THR A 123 -5.63 -7.71 -6.99
N LEU A 124 -6.26 -8.82 -7.41
CA LEU A 124 -6.08 -9.38 -8.75
C LEU A 124 -6.63 -8.46 -9.84
N THR A 125 -7.76 -7.81 -9.60
CA THR A 125 -8.35 -6.87 -10.55
C THR A 125 -7.44 -5.66 -10.76
N LEU A 126 -6.91 -5.06 -9.69
CA LEU A 126 -5.98 -3.94 -9.77
C LEU A 126 -4.68 -4.34 -10.47
N ALA A 127 -4.10 -5.48 -10.10
CA ALA A 127 -2.91 -6.00 -10.77
C ALA A 127 -3.16 -6.26 -12.27
N ALA A 128 -4.32 -6.82 -12.63
CA ALA A 128 -4.72 -7.06 -14.01
C ALA A 128 -4.98 -5.77 -14.81
N VAL A 129 -5.34 -4.67 -14.16
CA VAL A 129 -5.49 -3.35 -14.79
C VAL A 129 -4.14 -2.70 -15.07
N TYR A 130 -3.20 -2.81 -14.13
CA TYR A 130 -1.88 -2.16 -14.28
C TYR A 130 -0.90 -2.99 -15.12
N ALA A 131 -0.88 -4.32 -14.99
CA ALA A 131 0.07 -5.17 -15.69
C ALA A 131 0.07 -5.00 -17.23
N PRO A 132 -1.06 -4.84 -17.94
CA PRO A 132 -1.07 -4.65 -19.38
C PRO A 132 -0.34 -3.39 -19.87
N ILE A 133 -0.24 -2.36 -19.02
CA ILE A 133 0.48 -1.11 -19.37
C ILE A 133 1.97 -1.43 -19.65
N SER A 134 2.53 -2.44 -18.99
CA SER A 134 3.93 -2.85 -19.19
C SER A 134 4.20 -3.46 -20.57
N PHE A 135 3.18 -3.87 -21.30
CA PHE A 135 3.29 -4.44 -22.65
C PHE A 135 3.15 -3.41 -23.76
N ILE A 136 2.93 -2.14 -23.42
CA ILE A 136 2.88 -1.04 -24.41
C ILE A 136 4.29 -0.89 -24.98
N GLY A 137 4.40 -0.93 -26.33
CA GLY A 137 5.69 -0.76 -27.01
C GLY A 137 6.13 0.71 -27.14
N GLY A 138 7.38 0.90 -27.55
CA GLY A 138 7.93 2.22 -27.82
C GLY A 138 8.43 2.95 -26.56
N LEU A 139 8.73 4.24 -26.72
CA LEU A 139 9.28 5.08 -25.66
C LEU A 139 8.30 5.22 -24.48
N THR A 140 7.03 5.38 -24.75
CA THR A 140 5.97 5.47 -23.73
C THR A 140 5.90 4.20 -22.90
N GLY A 141 5.95 3.02 -23.52
CA GLY A 141 5.95 1.76 -22.82
C GLY A 141 7.18 1.58 -21.93
N ALA A 142 8.35 1.96 -22.41
CA ALA A 142 9.58 1.90 -21.61
C ALA A 142 9.51 2.78 -20.36
N LEU A 143 8.92 3.97 -20.46
CA LEU A 143 8.75 4.90 -19.34
C LEU A 143 7.71 4.42 -18.32
N PHE A 144 6.58 3.89 -18.79
CA PHE A 144 5.46 3.52 -17.92
C PHE A 144 5.49 2.07 -17.43
N SER A 145 6.32 1.20 -18.00
CA SER A 145 6.40 -0.20 -17.60
C SER A 145 6.85 -0.36 -16.15
N GLU A 146 7.90 0.35 -15.73
CA GLU A 146 8.38 0.31 -14.35
C GLU A 146 7.33 0.84 -13.37
N PHE A 147 6.66 1.93 -13.71
CA PHE A 147 5.54 2.49 -12.93
C PHE A 147 4.40 1.49 -12.76
N ALA A 148 3.93 0.90 -13.85
CA ALA A 148 2.81 -0.01 -13.85
C ALA A 148 3.10 -1.30 -13.07
N LEU A 149 4.30 -1.87 -13.25
CA LEU A 149 4.74 -3.06 -12.52
C LEU A 149 5.01 -2.76 -11.04
N THR A 150 5.47 -1.56 -10.71
CA THR A 150 5.59 -1.10 -9.32
C THR A 150 4.25 -1.08 -8.63
N LEU A 151 3.23 -0.50 -9.26
CA LEU A 151 1.86 -0.48 -8.73
C LEU A 151 1.29 -1.90 -8.60
N ALA A 152 1.39 -2.71 -9.63
CA ALA A 152 0.90 -4.08 -9.60
C ALA A 152 1.58 -4.89 -8.47
N GLY A 153 2.90 -4.77 -8.33
CA GLY A 153 3.66 -5.41 -7.26
C GLY A 153 3.27 -4.92 -5.87
N ALA A 154 3.12 -3.60 -5.69
CA ALA A 154 2.70 -3.00 -4.42
C ALA A 154 1.31 -3.49 -4.00
N VAL A 155 0.36 -3.57 -4.93
CA VAL A 155 -1.00 -4.07 -4.66
C VAL A 155 -0.98 -5.56 -4.29
N LEU A 156 -0.18 -6.39 -4.97
CA LEU A 156 -0.03 -7.81 -4.62
C LEU A 156 0.54 -7.99 -3.21
N VAL A 157 1.58 -7.24 -2.87
CA VAL A 157 2.17 -7.24 -1.51
C VAL A 157 1.13 -6.78 -0.48
N SER A 158 0.36 -5.72 -0.80
CA SER A 158 -0.72 -5.22 0.06
C SER A 158 -1.74 -6.30 0.39
N GLY A 159 -2.26 -7.00 -0.60
CA GLY A 159 -3.23 -8.08 -0.39
C GLY A 159 -2.70 -9.18 0.54
N ILE A 160 -1.43 -9.57 0.37
CA ILE A 160 -0.78 -10.55 1.26
C ILE A 160 -0.67 -10.00 2.69
N VAL A 161 -0.21 -8.76 2.85
CA VAL A 161 -0.05 -8.11 4.16
C VAL A 161 -1.42 -7.92 4.84
N ALA A 162 -2.43 -7.49 4.10
CA ALA A 162 -3.79 -7.31 4.61
C ALA A 162 -4.41 -8.61 5.12
N LEU A 163 -4.17 -9.74 4.44
CA LEU A 163 -4.72 -11.04 4.85
C LEU A 163 -3.88 -11.79 5.88
N THR A 164 -2.67 -11.33 6.18
CA THR A 164 -1.77 -11.98 7.14
C THR A 164 -1.49 -11.10 8.36
N LEU A 165 -0.88 -9.94 8.15
CA LEU A 165 -0.47 -9.03 9.21
C LEU A 165 -1.67 -8.35 9.88
N SER A 166 -2.65 -7.86 9.10
CA SER A 166 -3.79 -7.13 9.67
C SER A 166 -4.63 -7.98 10.61
N PRO A 167 -5.05 -9.22 10.28
CA PRO A 167 -5.78 -10.07 11.23
C PRO A 167 -4.96 -10.42 12.47
N MET A 168 -3.66 -10.65 12.31
CA MET A 168 -2.77 -10.93 13.44
C MET A 168 -2.71 -9.75 14.40
N MET A 169 -2.59 -8.53 13.86
CA MET A 169 -2.59 -7.31 14.68
C MET A 169 -3.97 -7.08 15.32
N CYS A 170 -5.06 -7.28 14.58
CA CYS A 170 -6.43 -7.19 15.13
C CYS A 170 -6.59 -8.08 16.36
N SER A 171 -6.13 -9.32 16.29
CA SER A 171 -6.24 -10.29 17.38
C SER A 171 -5.48 -9.91 18.66
N ARG A 172 -4.55 -8.95 18.58
CA ARG A 172 -3.70 -8.50 19.69
C ARG A 172 -3.97 -7.08 20.16
N VAL A 173 -4.38 -6.20 19.24
CA VAL A 173 -4.54 -4.76 19.49
C VAL A 173 -5.99 -4.41 19.80
N LEU A 174 -6.94 -5.09 19.14
CA LEU A 174 -8.36 -4.93 19.40
C LEU A 174 -8.72 -5.81 20.61
N THR A 175 -8.76 -5.20 21.78
CA THR A 175 -9.29 -5.80 23.01
C THR A 175 -10.61 -5.13 23.33
N ASP A 176 -11.49 -5.84 23.99
CA ASP A 176 -12.78 -5.35 24.52
C ASP A 176 -12.61 -4.05 25.32
#